data_6d243b5ed1879d956477b07055cf8bab
#
_entry.id   6d243b5ed1879d956477b07055cf8bab
#
_cell.length_a   1.000
_cell.length_b   1.000
_cell.length_c   1.000
_cell.angle_alpha   90.00
_cell.angle_beta   90.00
_cell.angle_gamma   90.00
#
_symmetry.space_group_name_H-M   'P 1'
#
loop_
_entity.id
_entity.type
_entity.pdbx_description
1 polymer ?
#
loop_
_entity_poly.entity_id
_entity_poly.type
_entity_poly.pdbx_seq_one_letter_code
_entity_poly.pdbx_strand_id
1 'polypeptide(L)'
;MKLGFFTMPIHPLGRDYSETLQEDRELAILADQLGFVDGFFGEHFTDAAENITSSLIFIAWLLEATERIRLGTGTLNLPNHHPARLAAEVAMVDNMAKGRFLMGISPGGLPSDAEAMGNLDRDRNAMFLECINQVLEIWTSEPPYNIKGEYWNVDIDRTQIPDIGQGRILRPYQKPHPPIVVTAVAPFSKGVAAAAARGWDPISANFLQPKWVKTHWPQYEDGCVTGNRVADPANWRVAKSIFVADSEEKARNYALAEDGPYYFYYRSLFTKLVKAGRANLFKTDRHQADEDLDLDTIVRQLVIFGTPQSVTDQLLNFRDEIGPFGTLLYAGHDWKDKKLAVRSMELMATDVIPAINAAVGE
;
A
#
# COMPACT_ATOMS: atom_id res chain seq x y z
N MET A 1 -12.47 11.73 -9.39
CA MET A 1 -11.72 10.63 -8.71
C MET A 1 -10.52 10.23 -9.57
N LYS A 2 -9.33 10.05 -8.97
CA LYS A 2 -8.10 9.64 -9.68
C LYS A 2 -7.93 8.13 -9.64
N LEU A 3 -7.22 7.57 -10.62
CA LEU A 3 -6.85 6.15 -10.65
C LEU A 3 -5.39 5.98 -10.23
N GLY A 4 -5.13 5.10 -9.30
CA GLY A 4 -3.80 4.68 -8.87
C GLY A 4 -3.66 3.16 -8.90
N PHE A 5 -2.48 2.68 -8.57
CA PHE A 5 -2.11 1.28 -8.57
C PHE A 5 -1.61 0.86 -7.18
N PHE A 6 -1.92 -0.35 -6.76
CA PHE A 6 -1.38 -0.97 -5.57
C PHE A 6 -1.10 -2.43 -5.86
N THR A 7 0.03 -2.95 -5.39
CA THR A 7 0.27 -4.39 -5.40
C THR A 7 0.96 -4.87 -4.13
N MET A 8 0.41 -5.93 -3.57
CA MET A 8 1.11 -6.95 -2.82
C MET A 8 1.34 -8.07 -3.83
N PRO A 9 2.53 -8.19 -4.41
CA PRO A 9 2.75 -9.01 -5.58
C PRO A 9 2.80 -10.48 -5.20
N ILE A 10 1.63 -11.10 -5.09
CA ILE A 10 1.48 -12.52 -4.73
C ILE A 10 1.39 -13.35 -6.01
N HIS A 11 2.38 -14.20 -6.22
CA HIS A 11 2.46 -15.11 -7.35
C HIS A 11 2.35 -16.58 -6.91
N PRO A 12 1.80 -17.49 -7.73
CA PRO A 12 1.79 -18.92 -7.43
C PRO A 12 3.20 -19.46 -7.20
N LEU A 13 3.35 -20.31 -6.18
CA LEU A 13 4.61 -20.98 -5.91
C LEU A 13 5.06 -21.81 -7.13
N GLY A 14 6.34 -21.73 -7.46
CA GLY A 14 6.92 -22.43 -8.61
C GLY A 14 7.02 -21.61 -9.89
N ARG A 15 6.48 -20.36 -9.92
CA ARG A 15 6.82 -19.42 -10.98
C ARG A 15 8.27 -18.95 -10.83
N ASP A 16 8.93 -18.65 -11.93
CA ASP A 16 10.31 -18.14 -11.90
C ASP A 16 10.34 -16.75 -11.25
N TYR A 17 11.28 -16.56 -10.33
CA TYR A 17 11.40 -15.32 -9.56
C TYR A 17 11.74 -14.10 -10.44
N SER A 18 12.62 -14.27 -11.43
CA SER A 18 13.01 -13.18 -12.33
C SER A 18 11.86 -12.79 -13.26
N GLU A 19 11.08 -13.78 -13.73
CA GLU A 19 9.91 -13.54 -14.57
C GLU A 19 8.82 -12.79 -13.82
N THR A 20 8.52 -13.16 -12.57
CA THR A 20 7.49 -12.48 -11.78
C THR A 20 7.90 -11.06 -11.41
N LEU A 21 9.18 -10.81 -11.09
CA LEU A 21 9.67 -9.44 -10.89
C LEU A 21 9.55 -8.59 -12.16
N GLN A 22 9.84 -9.17 -13.33
CA GLN A 22 9.69 -8.47 -14.60
C GLN A 22 8.21 -8.18 -14.91
N GLU A 23 7.30 -9.10 -14.59
CA GLU A 23 5.86 -8.93 -14.74
C GLU A 23 5.35 -7.76 -13.89
N ASP A 24 5.72 -7.69 -12.61
CA ASP A 24 5.34 -6.58 -11.72
C ASP A 24 5.92 -5.24 -12.21
N ARG A 25 7.13 -5.25 -12.76
CA ARG A 25 7.71 -4.07 -13.38
C ARG A 25 6.91 -3.62 -14.60
N GLU A 26 6.51 -4.52 -15.47
CA GLU A 26 5.69 -4.22 -16.64
C GLU A 26 4.31 -3.68 -16.25
N LEU A 27 3.70 -4.22 -15.20
CA LEU A 27 2.45 -3.70 -14.60
C LEU A 27 2.57 -2.24 -14.18
N ALA A 28 3.66 -1.90 -13.47
CA ALA A 28 3.89 -0.53 -13.00
C ALA A 28 4.14 0.44 -14.17
N ILE A 29 4.88 0.02 -15.19
CA ILE A 29 5.11 0.82 -16.41
C ILE A 29 3.79 1.02 -17.17
N LEU A 30 2.98 -0.01 -17.31
CA LEU A 30 1.66 0.09 -17.93
C LEU A 30 0.76 1.08 -17.16
N ALA A 31 0.76 1.04 -15.82
CA ALA A 31 0.02 1.99 -15.00
C ALA A 31 0.44 3.44 -15.29
N ASP A 32 1.75 3.72 -15.40
CA ASP A 32 2.25 5.04 -15.79
C ASP A 32 1.77 5.46 -17.19
N GLN A 33 1.86 4.56 -18.17
CA GLN A 33 1.43 4.81 -19.55
C GLN A 33 -0.07 5.09 -19.64
N LEU A 34 -0.89 4.43 -18.83
CA LEU A 34 -2.33 4.62 -18.75
C LEU A 34 -2.75 5.85 -17.91
N GLY A 35 -1.79 6.58 -17.34
CA GLY A 35 -2.05 7.81 -16.59
C GLY A 35 -2.48 7.60 -15.14
N PHE A 36 -2.18 6.46 -14.54
CA PHE A 36 -2.35 6.26 -13.12
C PHE A 36 -1.47 7.24 -12.34
N VAL A 37 -2.02 7.84 -11.28
CA VAL A 37 -1.33 8.94 -10.58
C VAL A 37 -0.38 8.48 -9.48
N ASP A 38 -0.69 7.37 -8.80
CA ASP A 38 0.08 6.79 -7.71
C ASP A 38 0.27 5.29 -7.95
N GLY A 39 1.43 4.74 -7.60
CA GLY A 39 1.70 3.31 -7.57
C GLY A 39 2.35 2.91 -6.25
N PHE A 40 1.75 1.98 -5.50
CA PHE A 40 2.25 1.50 -4.23
C PHE A 40 2.65 0.03 -4.31
N PHE A 41 3.85 -0.29 -3.80
CA PHE A 41 4.46 -1.62 -3.86
C PHE A 41 4.75 -2.13 -2.45
N GLY A 42 4.14 -3.26 -2.10
CA GLY A 42 4.39 -3.97 -0.85
C GLY A 42 5.75 -4.65 -0.81
N GLU A 43 6.18 -5.05 0.39
CA GLU A 43 7.43 -5.82 0.56
C GLU A 43 7.27 -6.88 1.64
N HIS A 44 7.75 -8.08 1.33
CA HIS A 44 7.99 -9.15 2.29
C HIS A 44 9.22 -9.95 1.86
N PHE A 45 10.12 -10.29 2.79
CA PHE A 45 11.36 -10.97 2.43
C PHE A 45 11.42 -12.45 2.87
N THR A 46 10.39 -12.91 3.57
CA THR A 46 10.27 -14.31 4.01
C THR A 46 9.08 -15.05 3.41
N ASP A 47 8.44 -14.49 2.37
CA ASP A 47 7.32 -15.12 1.67
C ASP A 47 7.68 -15.42 0.23
N ALA A 48 7.80 -16.70 -0.13
CA ALA A 48 8.17 -17.10 -1.48
C ALA A 48 7.11 -16.78 -2.55
N ALA A 49 5.87 -16.48 -2.16
CA ALA A 49 4.81 -16.03 -3.06
C ALA A 49 4.86 -14.51 -3.29
N GLU A 50 5.52 -13.75 -2.40
CA GLU A 50 5.66 -12.30 -2.49
C GLU A 50 7.08 -11.93 -2.90
N ASN A 51 7.28 -11.66 -4.18
CA ASN A 51 8.59 -11.56 -4.81
C ASN A 51 9.33 -10.23 -4.58
N ILE A 52 8.68 -9.16 -4.14
CA ILE A 52 9.34 -7.88 -3.83
C ILE A 52 9.83 -7.90 -2.38
N THR A 53 11.12 -8.14 -2.20
CA THR A 53 11.76 -8.18 -0.88
C THR A 53 12.14 -6.80 -0.35
N SER A 54 12.25 -5.79 -1.23
CA SER A 54 12.51 -4.39 -0.89
C SER A 54 11.78 -3.49 -1.88
N SER A 55 10.78 -2.79 -1.38
CA SER A 55 10.03 -1.81 -2.16
C SER A 55 10.89 -0.64 -2.63
N LEU A 56 11.90 -0.21 -1.85
CA LEU A 56 12.84 0.86 -2.25
C LEU A 56 13.71 0.45 -3.44
N ILE A 57 14.22 -0.78 -3.46
CA ILE A 57 15.01 -1.29 -4.59
C ILE A 57 14.13 -1.41 -5.84
N PHE A 58 12.91 -1.94 -5.68
CA PHE A 58 11.97 -2.08 -6.78
C PHE A 58 11.57 -0.72 -7.36
N ILE A 59 11.26 0.26 -6.50
CA ILE A 59 10.97 1.65 -6.92
C ILE A 59 12.15 2.26 -7.66
N ALA A 60 13.38 2.09 -7.16
CA ALA A 60 14.57 2.59 -7.84
C ALA A 60 14.70 2.02 -9.27
N TRP A 61 14.36 0.75 -9.47
CA TRP A 61 14.33 0.11 -10.78
C TRP A 61 13.22 0.63 -11.71
N LEU A 62 12.12 1.15 -11.14
CA LEU A 62 11.01 1.73 -11.90
C LEU A 62 11.25 3.17 -12.35
N LEU A 63 12.09 3.94 -11.63
CA LEU A 63 12.24 5.38 -11.85
C LEU A 63 12.68 5.75 -13.27
N GLU A 64 13.54 4.94 -13.87
CA GLU A 64 14.03 5.13 -15.26
C GLU A 64 13.01 4.71 -16.33
N ALA A 65 12.01 3.90 -15.94
CA ALA A 65 11.03 3.35 -16.85
C ALA A 65 9.65 4.03 -16.75
N THR A 66 9.51 5.00 -15.84
CA THR A 66 8.25 5.73 -15.58
C THR A 66 8.50 7.23 -15.55
N GLU A 67 7.52 8.02 -16.00
CA GLU A 67 7.67 9.46 -16.15
C GLU A 67 6.77 10.28 -15.22
N ARG A 68 5.54 9.86 -14.98
CA ARG A 68 4.48 10.65 -14.34
C ARG A 68 3.98 10.10 -13.03
N ILE A 69 3.81 8.79 -12.94
CA ILE A 69 3.29 8.11 -11.75
C ILE A 69 4.18 8.40 -10.53
N ARG A 70 3.57 8.74 -9.41
CA ARG A 70 4.29 8.78 -8.14
C ARG A 70 4.42 7.36 -7.62
N LEU A 71 5.62 6.99 -7.21
CA LEU A 71 5.96 5.64 -6.75
C LEU A 71 6.07 5.63 -5.24
N GLY A 72 5.33 4.77 -4.60
CA GLY A 72 5.24 4.67 -3.16
C GLY A 72 5.53 3.29 -2.62
N THR A 73 6.09 3.23 -1.43
CA THR A 73 6.19 1.97 -0.68
C THR A 73 4.81 1.60 -0.13
N GLY A 74 4.43 0.34 -0.21
CA GLY A 74 3.08 -0.09 0.16
C GLY A 74 3.02 -1.34 1.06
N THR A 75 3.83 -1.39 2.14
CA THR A 75 4.54 -0.35 2.88
C THR A 75 5.97 -0.74 3.24
N LEU A 76 6.80 0.24 3.67
CA LEU A 76 8.01 -0.04 4.43
C LEU A 76 7.62 -0.55 5.83
N ASN A 77 8.11 -1.72 6.18
CA ASN A 77 7.88 -2.35 7.49
C ASN A 77 8.93 -1.87 8.49
N LEU A 78 8.72 -0.69 9.11
CA LEU A 78 9.74 0.05 9.85
C LEU A 78 10.48 -0.73 10.93
N PRO A 79 9.84 -1.64 11.72
CA PRO A 79 10.57 -2.45 12.70
C PRO A 79 11.65 -3.36 12.10
N ASN A 80 11.62 -3.61 10.81
CA ASN A 80 12.62 -4.42 10.11
C ASN A 80 13.85 -3.60 9.64
N HIS A 81 13.88 -2.29 9.92
CA HIS A 81 14.91 -1.38 9.46
C HIS A 81 15.60 -0.66 10.63
N HIS A 82 16.90 -0.37 10.48
CA HIS A 82 17.58 0.56 11.36
C HIS A 82 17.32 2.01 10.91
N PRO A 83 16.86 2.93 11.78
CA PRO A 83 16.44 4.28 11.39
C PRO A 83 17.48 5.07 10.59
N ALA A 84 18.77 5.01 10.98
CA ALA A 84 19.83 5.72 10.27
C ALA A 84 20.01 5.21 8.83
N ARG A 85 19.93 3.90 8.62
CA ARG A 85 20.05 3.31 7.29
C ARG A 85 18.81 3.63 6.44
N LEU A 86 17.64 3.51 7.04
CA LEU A 86 16.37 3.82 6.36
C LEU A 86 16.30 5.30 5.95
N ALA A 87 16.70 6.22 6.86
CA ALA A 87 16.73 7.66 6.54
C ALA A 87 17.60 7.95 5.32
N ALA A 88 18.78 7.30 5.22
CA ALA A 88 19.70 7.47 4.11
C ALA A 88 19.13 6.88 2.79
N GLU A 89 18.53 5.68 2.82
CA GLU A 89 17.99 5.00 1.65
C GLU A 89 16.76 5.72 1.10
N VAL A 90 15.83 6.13 1.97
CA VAL A 90 14.65 6.90 1.58
C VAL A 90 15.07 8.26 0.99
N ALA A 91 16.03 8.95 1.62
CA ALA A 91 16.54 10.21 1.08
C ALA A 91 17.17 10.02 -0.32
N MET A 92 17.91 8.92 -0.54
CA MET A 92 18.50 8.60 -1.83
C MET A 92 17.41 8.36 -2.89
N VAL A 93 16.42 7.51 -2.62
CA VAL A 93 15.32 7.23 -3.56
C VAL A 93 14.51 8.49 -3.86
N ASP A 94 14.22 9.33 -2.86
CA ASP A 94 13.48 10.58 -3.05
C ASP A 94 14.26 11.60 -3.91
N ASN A 95 15.59 11.67 -3.78
CA ASN A 95 16.44 12.48 -4.67
C ASN A 95 16.49 11.94 -6.10
N MET A 96 16.48 10.61 -6.29
CA MET A 96 16.36 9.98 -7.61
C MET A 96 14.99 10.26 -8.23
N ALA A 97 13.92 10.19 -7.45
CA ALA A 97 12.54 10.39 -7.88
C ALA A 97 12.16 11.85 -8.12
N LYS A 98 12.91 12.82 -7.58
CA LYS A 98 12.69 14.26 -7.75
C LYS A 98 11.25 14.71 -7.50
N GLY A 99 10.66 14.25 -6.39
CA GLY A 99 9.30 14.60 -5.98
C GLY A 99 8.21 13.59 -6.37
N ARG A 100 8.55 12.53 -7.09
CA ARG A 100 7.61 11.44 -7.42
C ARG A 100 7.62 10.28 -6.41
N PHE A 101 8.25 10.45 -5.25
CA PHE A 101 8.27 9.41 -4.20
C PHE A 101 7.22 9.66 -3.11
N LEU A 102 6.58 8.60 -2.66
CA LEU A 102 5.64 8.56 -1.55
C LEU A 102 6.13 7.53 -0.51
N MET A 103 6.20 7.92 0.75
CA MET A 103 6.68 7.04 1.82
C MET A 103 5.50 6.37 2.54
N GLY A 104 5.12 5.18 2.11
CA GLY A 104 4.13 4.36 2.82
C GLY A 104 4.79 3.56 3.93
N ILE A 105 4.26 3.62 5.14
CA ILE A 105 4.86 3.02 6.34
C ILE A 105 3.88 2.19 7.14
N SER A 106 4.39 1.15 7.82
CA SER A 106 3.60 0.31 8.73
C SER A 106 4.46 -0.36 9.80
N PRO A 107 3.83 -0.90 10.86
CA PRO A 107 4.53 -1.74 11.84
C PRO A 107 4.85 -3.16 11.34
N GLY A 108 4.48 -3.50 10.10
CA GLY A 108 4.66 -4.83 9.53
C GLY A 108 3.57 -5.83 9.94
N GLY A 109 3.12 -6.62 8.98
CA GLY A 109 2.02 -7.59 9.15
C GLY A 109 2.44 -9.06 9.17
N LEU A 110 3.59 -9.41 8.55
CA LEU A 110 4.02 -10.79 8.38
C LEU A 110 4.87 -11.26 9.58
N PRO A 111 4.41 -12.29 10.34
CA PRO A 111 5.14 -12.76 11.50
C PRO A 111 6.52 -13.35 11.19
N SER A 112 6.70 -14.03 10.04
CA SER A 112 7.98 -14.61 9.66
C SER A 112 9.05 -13.55 9.36
N ASP A 113 8.69 -12.39 8.82
CA ASP A 113 9.62 -11.25 8.68
C ASP A 113 10.06 -10.76 10.06
N ALA A 114 9.11 -10.62 11.00
CA ALA A 114 9.42 -10.19 12.36
C ALA A 114 10.28 -11.22 13.11
N GLU A 115 10.02 -12.52 12.91
CA GLU A 115 10.83 -13.60 13.49
C GLU A 115 12.27 -13.58 12.97
N ALA A 116 12.43 -13.47 11.66
CA ALA A 116 13.76 -13.40 11.03
C ALA A 116 14.57 -12.18 11.49
N MET A 117 13.91 -11.07 11.83
CA MET A 117 14.53 -9.85 12.37
C MET A 117 14.65 -9.85 13.92
N GLY A 118 14.22 -10.93 14.59
CA GLY A 118 14.24 -10.99 16.07
C GLY A 118 13.23 -10.07 16.75
N ASN A 119 12.15 -9.70 16.05
CA ASN A 119 11.15 -8.73 16.50
C ASN A 119 9.77 -9.36 16.80
N LEU A 120 9.65 -10.70 16.70
CA LEU A 120 8.36 -11.38 16.82
C LEU A 120 7.67 -11.09 18.16
N ASP A 121 8.42 -11.13 19.26
CA ASP A 121 7.91 -10.96 20.63
C ASP A 121 8.08 -9.51 21.15
N ARG A 122 8.47 -8.56 20.28
CA ARG A 122 8.61 -7.14 20.62
C ARG A 122 7.36 -6.34 20.32
N ASP A 123 7.18 -5.20 20.97
CA ASP A 123 6.14 -4.23 20.60
C ASP A 123 6.48 -3.54 19.27
N ARG A 124 6.04 -4.14 18.17
CA ARG A 124 6.27 -3.62 16.82
C ARG A 124 5.59 -2.27 16.58
N ASN A 125 4.54 -1.93 17.32
CA ASN A 125 3.93 -0.59 17.22
C ASN A 125 4.83 0.47 17.88
N ALA A 126 5.40 0.17 19.05
CA ALA A 126 6.37 1.06 19.69
C ALA A 126 7.64 1.20 18.84
N MET A 127 8.17 0.08 18.30
CA MET A 127 9.29 0.11 17.35
C MET A 127 8.98 0.97 16.11
N PHE A 128 7.80 0.82 15.51
CA PHE A 128 7.38 1.61 14.38
C PHE A 128 7.42 3.12 14.68
N LEU A 129 6.85 3.53 15.83
CA LEU A 129 6.83 4.93 16.23
C LEU A 129 8.24 5.47 16.52
N GLU A 130 9.08 4.69 17.21
CA GLU A 130 10.46 5.08 17.47
C GLU A 130 11.24 5.23 16.16
N CYS A 131 11.14 4.26 15.26
CA CYS A 131 11.84 4.29 13.97
C CYS A 131 11.49 5.54 13.16
N ILE A 132 10.19 5.82 12.96
CA ILE A 132 9.80 7.00 12.17
C ILE A 132 10.18 8.31 12.85
N ASN A 133 10.09 8.39 14.17
CA ASN A 133 10.51 9.59 14.92
C ASN A 133 12.01 9.85 14.73
N GLN A 134 12.86 8.82 14.86
CA GLN A 134 14.29 8.95 14.64
C GLN A 134 14.63 9.29 13.18
N VAL A 135 13.93 8.72 12.21
CA VAL A 135 14.09 9.07 10.77
C VAL A 135 13.79 10.55 10.54
N LEU A 136 12.67 11.07 11.06
CA LEU A 136 12.30 12.47 10.92
C LEU A 136 13.27 13.40 11.66
N GLU A 137 13.76 13.00 12.85
CA GLU A 137 14.77 13.73 13.61
C GLU A 137 16.09 13.81 12.83
N ILE A 138 16.57 12.71 12.25
CA ILE A 138 17.77 12.70 11.40
C ILE A 138 17.65 13.70 10.25
N TRP A 139 16.50 13.80 9.58
CA TRP A 139 16.32 14.72 8.45
C TRP A 139 16.22 16.18 8.85
N THR A 140 15.85 16.48 10.09
CA THR A 140 15.73 17.86 10.61
C THR A 140 16.94 18.32 11.41
N SER A 141 17.77 17.39 11.92
CA SER A 141 18.96 17.69 12.72
C SER A 141 20.21 17.91 11.85
N GLU A 142 21.20 18.57 12.44
CA GLU A 142 22.58 18.62 11.94
C GLU A 142 23.45 17.68 12.77
N PRO A 143 24.51 17.09 12.17
CA PRO A 143 25.48 16.32 12.96
C PRO A 143 26.19 17.22 14.01
N PRO A 144 26.65 16.67 15.15
CA PRO A 144 26.65 15.25 15.53
C PRO A 144 25.27 14.71 15.86
N TYR A 145 24.99 13.48 15.44
CA TYR A 145 23.77 12.78 15.87
C TYR A 145 24.04 12.07 17.20
N ASN A 146 23.10 12.23 18.14
CA ASN A 146 23.09 11.54 19.41
C ASN A 146 21.65 11.24 19.82
N ILE A 147 21.00 10.40 19.01
CA ILE A 147 19.59 10.04 19.15
C ILE A 147 19.51 8.73 19.93
N LYS A 148 18.85 8.76 21.07
CA LYS A 148 18.67 7.59 21.95
C LYS A 148 17.25 7.11 21.91
N GLY A 149 17.06 5.80 21.80
CA GLY A 149 15.78 5.14 21.86
C GLY A 149 15.85 3.86 22.68
N GLU A 150 14.71 3.22 22.82
CA GLU A 150 14.57 1.92 23.47
C GLU A 150 15.10 0.80 22.57
N TYR A 151 14.83 0.92 21.26
CA TYR A 151 15.15 -0.12 20.27
C TYR A 151 16.40 0.22 19.46
N TRP A 152 16.63 1.50 19.16
CA TRP A 152 17.78 1.92 18.35
C TRP A 152 18.44 3.18 18.90
N ASN A 153 19.77 3.23 18.73
CA ASN A 153 20.55 4.43 18.96
C ASN A 153 21.24 4.85 17.67
N VAL A 154 21.27 6.15 17.41
CA VAL A 154 21.99 6.74 16.28
C VAL A 154 23.01 7.72 16.83
N ASP A 155 24.26 7.26 16.95
CA ASP A 155 25.39 8.04 17.47
C ASP A 155 26.46 8.20 16.39
N ILE A 156 26.70 9.45 15.97
CA ILE A 156 27.79 9.79 15.04
C ILE A 156 28.45 11.08 15.58
N ASP A 157 29.31 10.97 16.57
CA ASP A 157 30.09 12.09 17.14
C ASP A 157 31.60 11.86 17.05
N ARG A 158 32.03 10.60 17.24
CA ARG A 158 33.45 10.23 17.37
C ARG A 158 34.20 10.11 16.05
N THR A 159 33.50 9.94 14.96
CA THR A 159 34.04 9.60 13.63
C THR A 159 33.72 10.65 12.57
N GLN A 160 33.25 11.82 12.98
CA GLN A 160 32.98 12.91 12.06
C GLN A 160 34.24 13.54 11.50
N ILE A 161 34.18 13.88 10.21
CA ILE A 161 35.16 14.73 9.53
C ILE A 161 34.35 15.75 8.71
N PRO A 162 33.91 16.88 9.33
CA PRO A 162 32.98 17.82 8.70
C PRO A 162 33.51 18.41 7.38
N ASP A 163 34.80 18.66 7.29
CA ASP A 163 35.43 19.28 6.11
C ASP A 163 35.26 18.46 4.83
N ILE A 164 35.05 17.14 4.95
CA ILE A 164 34.80 16.24 3.82
C ILE A 164 33.37 15.65 3.83
N GLY A 165 32.53 16.10 4.75
CA GLY A 165 31.13 15.67 4.87
C GLY A 165 30.93 14.30 5.52
N GLN A 166 32.00 13.67 6.06
CA GLN A 166 31.84 12.40 6.78
C GLN A 166 31.08 12.59 8.09
N GLY A 167 30.12 11.69 8.36
CA GLY A 167 29.26 11.73 9.54
C GLY A 167 27.92 12.43 9.32
N ARG A 168 27.64 12.90 8.12
CA ARG A 168 26.35 13.50 7.73
C ARG A 168 25.49 12.52 6.96
N ILE A 169 24.24 12.32 7.39
CA ILE A 169 23.20 11.62 6.62
C ILE A 169 22.51 12.62 5.71
N LEU A 170 22.41 12.31 4.43
CA LEU A 170 21.80 13.19 3.43
C LEU A 170 20.30 13.28 3.60
N ARG A 171 19.73 14.43 3.20
CA ARG A 171 18.31 14.74 3.36
C ARG A 171 17.52 14.42 2.09
N PRO A 172 16.20 14.15 2.23
CA PRO A 172 15.32 13.96 1.08
C PRO A 172 15.26 15.22 0.19
N TYR A 173 14.87 14.99 -1.07
CA TYR A 173 14.60 16.05 -2.04
C TYR A 173 13.37 16.87 -1.63
N GLN A 174 12.28 16.20 -1.27
CA GLN A 174 11.04 16.82 -0.82
C GLN A 174 11.17 17.39 0.60
N LYS A 175 10.54 18.52 0.86
CA LYS A 175 10.64 19.24 2.14
C LYS A 175 9.28 19.31 2.84
N PRO A 176 9.21 19.09 4.15
CA PRO A 176 10.31 18.70 5.06
C PRO A 176 10.78 17.26 4.88
N HIS A 177 9.97 16.42 4.24
CA HIS A 177 10.20 15.00 3.92
C HIS A 177 9.25 14.57 2.80
N PRO A 178 9.40 13.39 2.16
CA PRO A 178 8.41 12.85 1.25
C PRO A 178 7.04 12.74 1.91
N PRO A 179 5.93 12.92 1.17
CA PRO A 179 4.59 12.68 1.73
C PRO A 179 4.52 11.29 2.33
N ILE A 180 4.01 11.21 3.58
CA ILE A 180 3.89 9.94 4.31
C ILE A 180 2.46 9.46 4.22
N VAL A 181 2.27 8.17 3.94
CA VAL A 181 0.98 7.50 3.96
C VAL A 181 1.02 6.27 4.87
N VAL A 182 -0.13 5.94 5.46
CA VAL A 182 -0.28 4.78 6.35
C VAL A 182 -1.40 3.88 5.88
N THR A 183 -1.25 2.56 6.07
CA THR A 183 -2.32 1.61 5.72
C THR A 183 -3.36 1.51 6.84
N ALA A 184 -4.63 1.57 6.45
CA ALA A 184 -5.79 1.31 7.29
C ALA A 184 -6.30 -0.11 7.01
N VAL A 185 -5.97 -1.05 7.89
CA VAL A 185 -6.28 -2.49 7.74
C VAL A 185 -7.26 -3.02 8.79
N ALA A 186 -7.77 -2.17 9.65
CA ALA A 186 -8.72 -2.55 10.69
C ALA A 186 -9.87 -1.53 10.79
N PRO A 187 -11.09 -1.99 11.08
CA PRO A 187 -12.20 -1.08 11.39
C PRO A 187 -11.89 -0.15 12.57
N PHE A 188 -12.40 1.07 12.53
CA PHE A 188 -12.23 2.06 13.61
C PHE A 188 -10.76 2.30 14.00
N SER A 189 -9.87 2.37 13.02
CA SER A 189 -8.42 2.41 13.22
C SER A 189 -7.96 3.67 13.93
N LYS A 190 -7.59 3.57 15.20
CA LYS A 190 -6.93 4.66 15.94
C LYS A 190 -5.58 5.05 15.32
N GLY A 191 -4.94 4.13 14.60
CA GLY A 191 -3.72 4.42 13.84
C GLY A 191 -3.93 5.43 12.73
N VAL A 192 -5.10 5.45 12.09
CA VAL A 192 -5.48 6.46 11.09
C VAL A 192 -5.59 7.83 11.75
N ALA A 193 -6.26 7.95 12.90
CA ALA A 193 -6.37 9.23 13.61
C ALA A 193 -4.99 9.74 14.08
N ALA A 194 -4.16 8.86 14.63
CA ALA A 194 -2.81 9.23 15.07
C ALA A 194 -1.92 9.68 13.90
N ALA A 195 -2.02 9.03 12.74
CA ALA A 195 -1.29 9.41 11.53
C ALA A 195 -1.80 10.75 10.96
N ALA A 196 -3.11 10.94 10.89
CA ALA A 196 -3.71 12.18 10.41
C ALA A 196 -3.34 13.38 11.30
N ALA A 197 -3.24 13.20 12.62
CA ALA A 197 -2.76 14.24 13.54
C ALA A 197 -1.33 14.67 13.26
N ARG A 198 -0.52 13.81 12.62
CA ARG A 198 0.86 14.11 12.20
C ARG A 198 0.96 14.65 10.76
N GLY A 199 -0.16 14.83 10.08
CA GLY A 199 -0.17 15.30 8.70
C GLY A 199 -0.04 14.19 7.65
N TRP A 200 -0.23 12.92 8.01
CA TRP A 200 -0.12 11.78 7.12
C TRP A 200 -1.49 11.31 6.64
N ASP A 201 -1.54 10.73 5.44
CA ASP A 201 -2.79 10.37 4.79
C ASP A 201 -3.00 8.85 4.76
N PRO A 202 -4.28 8.38 4.78
CA PRO A 202 -4.59 6.95 4.84
C PRO A 202 -4.69 6.30 3.46
N ILE A 203 -4.34 5.00 3.43
CA ILE A 203 -4.73 4.07 2.36
C ILE A 203 -5.58 2.97 2.99
N SER A 204 -6.83 2.84 2.58
CA SER A 204 -7.70 1.74 2.99
C SER A 204 -7.42 0.50 2.17
N ALA A 205 -7.19 -0.64 2.85
CA ALA A 205 -6.81 -1.90 2.22
C ALA A 205 -7.93 -2.50 1.35
N ASN A 206 -7.54 -3.19 0.28
CA ASN A 206 -8.43 -3.76 -0.74
C ASN A 206 -9.32 -4.92 -0.25
N PHE A 207 -8.94 -5.58 0.83
CA PHE A 207 -9.62 -6.76 1.37
C PHE A 207 -10.66 -6.46 2.45
N LEU A 208 -10.98 -5.19 2.68
CA LEU A 208 -11.99 -4.81 3.67
C LEU A 208 -13.37 -4.66 3.03
N GLN A 209 -14.39 -5.09 3.78
CA GLN A 209 -15.80 -4.84 3.44
C GLN A 209 -16.08 -3.32 3.43
N PRO A 210 -16.99 -2.82 2.56
CA PRO A 210 -17.30 -1.39 2.46
C PRO A 210 -17.63 -0.75 3.81
N LYS A 211 -18.44 -1.41 4.63
CA LYS A 211 -18.81 -0.95 5.97
C LYS A 211 -17.62 -0.76 6.92
N TRP A 212 -16.52 -1.50 6.73
CA TRP A 212 -15.30 -1.34 7.50
C TRP A 212 -14.44 -0.20 6.95
N VAL A 213 -14.35 -0.07 5.62
CA VAL A 213 -13.68 1.07 4.96
C VAL A 213 -14.32 2.39 5.39
N LYS A 214 -15.66 2.45 5.43
CA LYS A 214 -16.42 3.64 5.89
C LYS A 214 -15.95 4.15 7.25
N THR A 215 -15.52 3.26 8.15
CA THR A 215 -15.08 3.66 9.51
C THR A 215 -13.77 4.42 9.55
N HIS A 216 -13.01 4.44 8.43
CA HIS A 216 -11.71 5.11 8.38
C HIS A 216 -11.86 6.62 8.23
N TRP A 217 -12.88 7.11 7.52
CA TRP A 217 -13.07 8.54 7.29
C TRP A 217 -13.26 9.34 8.59
N PRO A 218 -14.16 8.97 9.52
CA PRO A 218 -14.29 9.67 10.79
C PRO A 218 -12.99 9.69 11.60
N GLN A 219 -12.20 8.61 11.56
CA GLN A 219 -10.89 8.57 12.23
C GLN A 219 -9.89 9.52 11.58
N TYR A 220 -9.93 9.66 10.26
CA TYR A 220 -9.11 10.62 9.53
C TYR A 220 -9.51 12.06 9.87
N GLU A 221 -10.81 12.38 9.90
CA GLU A 221 -11.32 13.69 10.31
C GLU A 221 -10.89 14.06 11.73
N ASP A 222 -11.10 13.17 12.70
CA ASP A 222 -10.71 13.38 14.10
C ASP A 222 -9.20 13.65 14.24
N GLY A 223 -8.39 12.90 13.51
CA GLY A 223 -6.95 13.10 13.48
C GLY A 223 -6.55 14.42 12.82
N CYS A 224 -7.18 14.80 11.72
CA CYS A 224 -6.95 16.10 11.07
C CYS A 224 -7.28 17.26 12.01
N VAL A 225 -8.40 17.21 12.70
CA VAL A 225 -8.79 18.22 13.71
C VAL A 225 -7.72 18.31 14.82
N THR A 226 -7.27 17.18 15.34
CA THR A 226 -6.18 17.13 16.34
C THR A 226 -4.89 17.76 15.83
N GLY A 227 -4.57 17.57 14.55
CA GLY A 227 -3.41 18.15 13.86
C GLY A 227 -3.60 19.56 13.34
N ASN A 228 -4.70 20.24 13.70
CA ASN A 228 -5.08 21.57 13.18
C ASN A 228 -5.15 21.63 11.64
N ARG A 229 -5.66 20.56 11.01
CA ARG A 229 -5.90 20.44 9.56
C ARG A 229 -7.37 20.26 9.26
N VAL A 230 -7.77 20.57 8.03
CA VAL A 230 -9.07 20.18 7.49
C VAL A 230 -8.89 18.86 6.75
N ALA A 231 -9.75 17.89 7.03
CA ALA A 231 -9.76 16.63 6.28
C ALA A 231 -10.23 16.89 4.83
N ASP A 232 -9.46 16.38 3.87
CA ASP A 232 -9.78 16.51 2.44
C ASP A 232 -9.91 15.09 1.85
N PRO A 233 -11.08 14.72 1.30
CA PRO A 233 -11.26 13.44 0.63
C PRO A 233 -10.25 13.18 -0.49
N ALA A 234 -9.72 14.23 -1.12
CA ALA A 234 -8.69 14.11 -2.16
C ALA A 234 -7.42 13.39 -1.69
N ASN A 235 -7.17 13.38 -0.38
CA ASN A 235 -6.00 12.73 0.24
C ASN A 235 -6.28 11.28 0.69
N TRP A 236 -7.54 10.87 0.72
CA TRP A 236 -7.90 9.50 1.08
C TRP A 236 -7.79 8.58 -0.15
N ARG A 237 -7.00 7.52 -0.01
CA ARG A 237 -6.83 6.47 -1.02
C ARG A 237 -7.54 5.22 -0.58
N VAL A 238 -8.23 4.56 -1.51
CA VAL A 238 -8.94 3.31 -1.25
C VAL A 238 -8.55 2.27 -2.27
N ALA A 239 -7.98 1.17 -1.83
CA ALA A 239 -7.61 0.06 -2.70
C ALA A 239 -8.78 -0.91 -2.88
N LYS A 240 -8.95 -1.45 -4.11
CA LYS A 240 -9.93 -2.48 -4.43
C LYS A 240 -9.37 -3.48 -5.43
N SER A 241 -9.72 -4.76 -5.25
CA SER A 241 -9.53 -5.79 -6.25
C SER A 241 -10.60 -5.64 -7.32
N ILE A 242 -10.18 -5.34 -8.56
CA ILE A 242 -11.08 -5.02 -9.67
C ILE A 242 -10.66 -5.80 -10.91
N PHE A 243 -11.62 -6.32 -11.66
CA PHE A 243 -11.39 -6.91 -12.97
C PHE A 243 -12.46 -6.47 -13.97
N VAL A 244 -12.03 -5.82 -15.04
CA VAL A 244 -12.92 -5.33 -16.11
C VAL A 244 -12.68 -6.12 -17.39
N ALA A 245 -13.73 -6.55 -18.06
CA ALA A 245 -13.63 -7.23 -19.34
C ALA A 245 -14.71 -6.75 -20.32
N ASP A 246 -14.54 -7.09 -21.61
CA ASP A 246 -15.47 -6.70 -22.66
C ASP A 246 -16.84 -7.42 -22.59
N SER A 247 -16.98 -8.43 -21.69
CA SER A 247 -18.28 -9.10 -21.42
C SER A 247 -18.35 -9.63 -19.98
N GLU A 248 -19.56 -9.72 -19.44
CA GLU A 248 -19.84 -10.25 -18.10
C GLU A 248 -19.33 -11.68 -17.94
N GLU A 249 -19.48 -12.50 -18.98
CA GLU A 249 -19.02 -13.88 -18.96
C GLU A 249 -17.50 -13.97 -18.81
N LYS A 250 -16.74 -13.21 -19.62
CA LYS A 250 -15.26 -13.15 -19.51
C LYS A 250 -14.81 -12.64 -18.17
N ALA A 251 -15.45 -11.58 -17.67
CA ALA A 251 -15.14 -11.01 -16.38
C ALA A 251 -15.34 -12.03 -15.24
N ARG A 252 -16.48 -12.69 -15.23
CA ARG A 252 -16.81 -13.73 -14.25
C ARG A 252 -15.85 -14.91 -14.31
N ASN A 253 -15.58 -15.42 -15.51
CA ASN A 253 -14.73 -16.60 -15.71
C ASN A 253 -13.29 -16.35 -15.26
N TYR A 254 -12.79 -15.12 -15.40
CA TYR A 254 -11.45 -14.75 -14.93
C TYR A 254 -11.42 -14.44 -13.42
N ALA A 255 -12.32 -13.58 -12.97
CA ALA A 255 -12.32 -13.09 -11.58
C ALA A 255 -12.69 -14.18 -10.57
N LEU A 256 -13.56 -15.13 -10.97
CA LEU A 256 -14.04 -16.20 -10.10
C LEU A 256 -13.46 -17.59 -10.45
N ALA A 257 -12.36 -17.66 -11.21
CA ALA A 257 -11.65 -18.92 -11.43
C ALA A 257 -10.95 -19.35 -10.12
N GLU A 258 -11.26 -20.54 -9.62
CA GLU A 258 -10.67 -21.07 -8.37
C GLU A 258 -9.13 -21.23 -8.44
N ASP A 259 -8.59 -21.47 -9.64
CA ASP A 259 -7.17 -21.48 -9.95
C ASP A 259 -6.67 -20.13 -10.49
N GLY A 260 -7.50 -19.09 -10.38
CA GLY A 260 -7.22 -17.74 -10.85
C GLY A 260 -6.51 -16.85 -9.82
N PRO A 261 -6.04 -15.67 -10.28
CA PRO A 261 -5.22 -14.78 -9.47
C PRO A 261 -5.95 -14.23 -8.24
N TYR A 262 -7.25 -13.97 -8.33
CA TYR A 262 -8.03 -13.45 -7.19
C TYR A 262 -8.22 -14.51 -6.11
N TYR A 263 -8.57 -15.75 -6.49
CA TYR A 263 -8.66 -16.84 -5.51
C TYR A 263 -7.32 -17.16 -4.87
N PHE A 264 -6.23 -17.13 -5.64
CA PHE A 264 -4.90 -17.33 -5.10
C PHE A 264 -4.53 -16.23 -4.09
N TYR A 265 -4.75 -14.97 -4.44
CA TYR A 265 -4.53 -13.83 -3.56
C TYR A 265 -5.33 -13.93 -2.25
N TYR A 266 -6.66 -14.09 -2.36
CA TYR A 266 -7.51 -14.13 -1.18
C TYR A 266 -7.31 -15.39 -0.33
N ARG A 267 -6.98 -16.53 -0.94
CA ARG A 267 -6.62 -17.76 -0.22
C ARG A 267 -5.35 -17.54 0.61
N SER A 268 -4.32 -16.95 0.03
CA SER A 268 -3.07 -16.64 0.72
C SER A 268 -3.31 -15.67 1.87
N LEU A 269 -4.02 -14.58 1.62
CA LEU A 269 -4.33 -13.57 2.62
C LEU A 269 -5.22 -14.11 3.75
N PHE A 270 -6.28 -14.85 3.40
CA PHE A 270 -7.18 -15.50 4.36
C PHE A 270 -6.41 -16.46 5.27
N THR A 271 -5.57 -17.32 4.70
CA THR A 271 -4.74 -18.24 5.47
C THR A 271 -3.82 -17.52 6.45
N LYS A 272 -3.14 -16.45 6.00
CA LYS A 272 -2.26 -15.63 6.84
C LYS A 272 -3.03 -14.96 7.99
N LEU A 273 -4.17 -14.34 7.68
CA LEU A 273 -4.96 -13.58 8.66
C LEU A 273 -5.67 -14.50 9.67
N VAL A 274 -6.19 -15.64 9.24
CA VAL A 274 -6.78 -16.65 10.16
C VAL A 274 -5.72 -17.16 11.13
N LYS A 275 -4.53 -17.53 10.66
CA LYS A 275 -3.41 -17.96 11.52
C LYS A 275 -2.95 -16.86 12.48
N ALA A 276 -3.09 -15.60 12.10
CA ALA A 276 -2.78 -14.45 12.95
C ALA A 276 -3.93 -14.06 13.91
N GLY A 277 -5.02 -14.84 13.98
CA GLY A 277 -6.20 -14.54 14.82
C GLY A 277 -7.01 -13.33 14.34
N ARG A 278 -6.93 -13.00 13.04
CA ARG A 278 -7.57 -11.82 12.43
C ARG A 278 -8.65 -12.17 11.41
N ALA A 279 -9.26 -13.33 11.52
CA ALA A 279 -10.36 -13.79 10.68
C ALA A 279 -11.54 -12.80 10.64
N ASN A 280 -11.73 -12.03 11.73
CA ASN A 280 -12.77 -11.02 11.88
C ASN A 280 -12.74 -9.92 10.80
N LEU A 281 -11.63 -9.72 10.10
CA LEU A 281 -11.52 -8.74 9.00
C LEU A 281 -12.36 -9.11 7.77
N PHE A 282 -12.64 -10.40 7.58
CA PHE A 282 -13.48 -10.90 6.48
C PHE A 282 -14.96 -11.03 6.85
N LYS A 283 -15.30 -10.93 8.15
CA LYS A 283 -16.68 -11.09 8.61
C LYS A 283 -17.57 -9.94 8.16
N THR A 284 -18.74 -10.30 7.66
CA THR A 284 -19.82 -9.33 7.40
C THR A 284 -20.64 -9.04 8.66
N ASP A 285 -20.66 -9.96 9.62
CA ASP A 285 -21.24 -9.82 10.94
C ASP A 285 -20.19 -10.15 12.01
N ARG A 286 -20.10 -9.33 13.06
CA ARG A 286 -19.16 -9.55 14.17
C ARG A 286 -19.43 -10.85 14.93
N HIS A 287 -20.66 -11.34 14.90
CA HIS A 287 -21.10 -12.57 15.56
C HIS A 287 -20.94 -13.82 14.67
N GLN A 288 -20.57 -13.66 13.40
CA GLN A 288 -20.27 -14.79 12.52
C GLN A 288 -19.15 -15.63 13.11
N ALA A 289 -19.33 -16.97 13.18
CA ALA A 289 -18.28 -17.87 13.61
C ALA A 289 -17.13 -17.90 12.58
N ASP A 290 -15.90 -18.18 13.03
CA ASP A 290 -14.75 -18.24 12.11
C ASP A 290 -14.90 -19.39 11.11
N GLU A 291 -15.55 -20.49 11.53
CA GLU A 291 -15.83 -21.68 10.74
C GLU A 291 -16.83 -21.43 9.60
N ASP A 292 -17.64 -20.38 9.72
CA ASP A 292 -18.63 -19.99 8.70
C ASP A 292 -18.02 -19.10 7.60
N LEU A 293 -16.72 -18.78 7.70
CA LEU A 293 -16.02 -18.03 6.68
C LEU A 293 -15.66 -18.94 5.51
N ASP A 294 -16.21 -18.60 4.35
CA ASP A 294 -16.00 -19.31 3.10
C ASP A 294 -15.23 -18.44 2.10
N LEU A 295 -14.19 -19.02 1.51
CA LEU A 295 -13.32 -18.31 0.57
C LEU A 295 -14.06 -17.84 -0.69
N ASP A 296 -14.97 -18.66 -1.24
CA ASP A 296 -15.77 -18.29 -2.42
C ASP A 296 -16.63 -17.07 -2.13
N THR A 297 -17.30 -17.07 -0.99
CA THR A 297 -18.08 -15.93 -0.51
C THR A 297 -17.21 -14.68 -0.33
N ILE A 298 -16.03 -14.81 0.27
CA ILE A 298 -15.09 -13.69 0.46
C ILE A 298 -14.67 -13.09 -0.90
N VAL A 299 -14.28 -13.93 -1.86
CA VAL A 299 -13.86 -13.46 -3.19
C VAL A 299 -15.01 -12.74 -3.88
N ARG A 300 -16.23 -13.32 -3.90
CA ARG A 300 -17.41 -12.71 -4.53
C ARG A 300 -17.81 -11.37 -3.90
N GLN A 301 -17.57 -11.16 -2.64
CA GLN A 301 -17.91 -9.93 -1.92
C GLN A 301 -16.84 -8.84 -2.08
N LEU A 302 -15.58 -9.20 -2.24
CA LEU A 302 -14.47 -8.26 -2.21
C LEU A 302 -13.91 -7.91 -3.59
N VAL A 303 -14.13 -8.75 -4.60
CA VAL A 303 -13.71 -8.49 -5.97
C VAL A 303 -14.84 -7.82 -6.75
N ILE A 304 -14.58 -6.63 -7.26
CA ILE A 304 -15.45 -5.93 -8.21
C ILE A 304 -15.11 -6.43 -9.60
N PHE A 305 -16.08 -6.96 -10.34
CA PHE A 305 -15.83 -7.44 -11.70
C PHE A 305 -17.04 -7.28 -12.60
N GLY A 306 -16.81 -7.17 -13.89
CA GLY A 306 -17.86 -7.04 -14.91
C GLY A 306 -17.40 -6.32 -16.16
N THR A 307 -18.38 -5.88 -16.96
CA THR A 307 -18.17 -4.94 -18.05
C THR A 307 -17.86 -3.54 -17.50
N PRO A 308 -17.35 -2.59 -18.33
CA PRO A 308 -17.11 -1.22 -17.89
C PRO A 308 -18.35 -0.58 -17.23
N GLN A 309 -19.54 -0.79 -17.77
CA GLN A 309 -20.77 -0.26 -17.16
C GLN A 309 -21.05 -0.89 -15.80
N SER A 310 -21.00 -2.21 -15.71
CA SER A 310 -21.25 -2.94 -14.46
C SER A 310 -20.25 -2.56 -13.36
N VAL A 311 -18.97 -2.43 -13.71
CA VAL A 311 -17.92 -2.00 -12.76
C VAL A 311 -18.11 -0.54 -12.33
N THR A 312 -18.51 0.35 -13.25
CA THR A 312 -18.86 1.73 -12.94
C THR A 312 -19.96 1.79 -11.89
N ASP A 313 -21.07 1.06 -12.12
CA ASP A 313 -22.22 1.03 -11.21
C ASP A 313 -21.83 0.49 -9.82
N GLN A 314 -21.03 -0.59 -9.77
CA GLN A 314 -20.52 -1.16 -8.52
C GLN A 314 -19.63 -0.17 -7.75
N LEU A 315 -18.77 0.57 -8.44
CA LEU A 315 -17.87 1.56 -7.83
C LEU A 315 -18.62 2.82 -7.38
N LEU A 316 -19.67 3.26 -8.10
CA LEU A 316 -20.55 4.33 -7.64
C LEU A 316 -21.29 3.93 -6.37
N ASN A 317 -21.90 2.74 -6.34
CA ASN A 317 -22.53 2.20 -5.13
C ASN A 317 -21.55 2.09 -3.95
N PHE A 318 -20.33 1.63 -4.21
CA PHE A 318 -19.27 1.58 -3.19
C PHE A 318 -18.93 2.97 -2.66
N ARG A 319 -18.78 3.97 -3.55
CA ARG A 319 -18.52 5.36 -3.17
C ARG A 319 -19.67 5.96 -2.37
N ASP A 320 -20.91 5.67 -2.74
CA ASP A 320 -22.11 6.12 -2.01
C ASP A 320 -22.17 5.55 -0.58
N GLU A 321 -21.73 4.30 -0.41
CA GLU A 321 -21.69 3.66 0.91
C GLU A 321 -20.59 4.23 1.81
N ILE A 322 -19.37 4.42 1.30
CA ILE A 322 -18.22 4.81 2.14
C ILE A 322 -18.00 6.32 2.23
N GLY A 323 -18.57 7.09 1.31
CA GLY A 323 -18.33 8.52 1.11
C GLY A 323 -17.28 8.82 0.05
N PRO A 324 -17.05 10.11 -0.28
CA PRO A 324 -16.10 10.53 -1.31
C PRO A 324 -14.65 10.24 -0.87
N PHE A 325 -13.82 9.86 -1.85
CA PHE A 325 -12.37 9.66 -1.71
C PHE A 325 -11.65 10.07 -2.99
N GLY A 326 -10.37 10.44 -2.89
CA GLY A 326 -9.62 11.07 -3.98
C GLY A 326 -9.04 10.10 -5.00
N THR A 327 -8.52 8.95 -4.53
CA THR A 327 -7.83 8.00 -5.43
C THR A 327 -8.31 6.57 -5.19
N LEU A 328 -8.80 5.95 -6.26
CA LEU A 328 -9.06 4.51 -6.31
C LEU A 328 -7.75 3.81 -6.69
N LEU A 329 -7.24 2.95 -5.82
CA LEU A 329 -6.08 2.12 -6.12
C LEU A 329 -6.54 0.78 -6.67
N TYR A 330 -6.31 0.57 -7.95
CA TYR A 330 -6.50 -0.72 -8.62
C TYR A 330 -5.47 -1.71 -8.06
N ALA A 331 -5.94 -2.78 -7.42
CA ALA A 331 -5.04 -3.80 -6.87
C ALA A 331 -4.56 -4.74 -7.98
N GLY A 332 -3.25 -4.75 -8.22
CA GLY A 332 -2.59 -5.65 -9.14
C GLY A 332 -2.50 -7.07 -8.57
N HIS A 333 -2.62 -8.05 -9.45
CA HIS A 333 -2.51 -9.48 -9.14
C HIS A 333 -1.69 -10.19 -10.21
N ASP A 334 -1.30 -11.44 -9.95
CA ASP A 334 -0.57 -12.29 -10.89
C ASP A 334 -1.22 -12.32 -12.29
N TRP A 335 -0.41 -12.31 -13.32
CA TRP A 335 -0.89 -12.34 -14.71
C TRP A 335 -1.08 -13.77 -15.23
N LYS A 336 -2.09 -14.45 -14.79
CA LYS A 336 -2.47 -15.75 -15.35
C LYS A 336 -2.78 -15.65 -16.87
N ASP A 337 -3.44 -14.56 -17.29
CA ASP A 337 -3.62 -14.15 -18.68
C ASP A 337 -3.25 -12.68 -18.84
N LYS A 338 -2.05 -12.43 -19.33
CA LYS A 338 -1.51 -11.08 -19.51
C LYS A 338 -2.41 -10.20 -20.37
N LYS A 339 -2.99 -10.75 -21.44
CA LYS A 339 -3.83 -9.94 -22.36
C LYS A 339 -5.09 -9.46 -21.67
N LEU A 340 -5.74 -10.33 -20.90
CA LEU A 340 -6.93 -9.96 -20.14
C LEU A 340 -6.61 -9.00 -19.00
N ALA A 341 -5.49 -9.19 -18.29
CA ALA A 341 -5.07 -8.29 -17.22
C ALA A 341 -4.73 -6.89 -17.75
N VAL A 342 -3.96 -6.79 -18.84
CA VAL A 342 -3.67 -5.52 -19.52
C VAL A 342 -4.96 -4.84 -19.97
N ARG A 343 -5.87 -5.58 -20.63
CA ARG A 343 -7.15 -5.05 -21.09
C ARG A 343 -8.00 -4.52 -19.95
N SER A 344 -7.99 -5.17 -18.79
CA SER A 344 -8.70 -4.70 -17.59
C SER A 344 -8.19 -3.34 -17.13
N MET A 345 -6.88 -3.13 -17.10
CA MET A 345 -6.29 -1.83 -16.74
C MET A 345 -6.61 -0.74 -17.76
N GLU A 346 -6.57 -1.07 -19.06
CA GLU A 346 -6.99 -0.15 -20.13
C GLU A 346 -8.43 0.30 -19.93
N LEU A 347 -9.37 -0.64 -19.78
CA LEU A 347 -10.80 -0.35 -19.59
C LEU A 347 -11.07 0.46 -18.32
N MET A 348 -10.30 0.23 -17.25
CA MET A 348 -10.37 1.08 -16.06
C MET A 348 -10.00 2.54 -16.37
N ALA A 349 -8.93 2.76 -17.12
CA ALA A 349 -8.45 4.11 -17.44
C ALA A 349 -9.28 4.84 -18.48
N THR A 350 -9.75 4.11 -19.53
CA THR A 350 -10.41 4.73 -20.69
C THR A 350 -11.92 4.81 -20.58
N ASP A 351 -12.55 3.91 -19.84
CA ASP A 351 -14.01 3.79 -19.77
C ASP A 351 -14.56 4.01 -18.36
N VAL A 352 -14.07 3.25 -17.37
CA VAL A 352 -14.66 3.23 -16.02
C VAL A 352 -14.43 4.54 -15.28
N ILE A 353 -13.18 5.00 -15.16
CA ILE A 353 -12.88 6.23 -14.41
C ILE A 353 -13.50 7.48 -15.05
N PRO A 354 -13.46 7.66 -16.40
CA PRO A 354 -14.18 8.76 -17.03
C PRO A 354 -15.69 8.73 -16.77
N ALA A 355 -16.32 7.55 -16.82
CA ALA A 355 -17.76 7.40 -16.55
C ALA A 355 -18.10 7.75 -15.10
N ILE A 356 -17.30 7.31 -14.12
CA ILE A 356 -17.48 7.67 -12.71
C ILE A 356 -17.36 9.19 -12.52
N ASN A 357 -16.32 9.81 -13.10
CA ASN A 357 -16.09 11.26 -12.96
C ASN A 357 -17.21 12.07 -13.57
N ALA A 358 -17.72 11.65 -14.74
CA ALA A 358 -18.90 12.27 -15.34
C ALA A 358 -20.16 12.14 -14.46
N ALA A 359 -20.35 11.00 -13.80
CA ALA A 359 -21.51 10.75 -12.92
C ALA A 359 -21.46 11.57 -11.62
N VAL A 360 -20.25 11.85 -11.08
CA VAL A 360 -20.10 12.62 -9.83
C VAL A 360 -19.77 14.09 -10.05
N GLY A 361 -19.66 14.55 -11.29
CA GLY A 361 -19.40 15.96 -11.64
C GLY A 361 -17.95 16.40 -11.40
N GLU A 362 -16.99 15.50 -11.55
CA GLU A 362 -15.54 15.73 -11.40
C GLU A 362 -14.81 15.73 -12.74
#